data_eb43d29152631ba2bd0ca1fb47b5d85d
#
_entry.id   eb43d29152631ba2bd0ca1fb47b5d85d
#
_cell.length_a   1.000
_cell.length_b   1.000
_cell.length_c   1.000
_cell.angle_alpha   90.00
_cell.angle_beta   90.00
_cell.angle_gamma   90.00
#
_symmetry.space_group_name_H-M   'P 1'
#
loop_
_entity.id
_entity.type
_entity.pdbx_description
1 polymer ?
#
loop_
_entity_poly.entity_id
_entity_poly.type
_entity_poly.pdbx_seq_one_letter_code
_entity_poly.pdbx_strand_id
1 'polypeptide(L)'
;MMFCANLGQPLKPLARVASGGELSRIMLALKNLSAQKPGIPRSMVFDEIDTGISGRMAQVVAEKMSQIGDHHQVICVTHLPQIAAMADAQYLVCKYDENGATRTEVTHLSDAQRAQEIARMVGGAACESESSVRHAAVMLAEAKERKQVLRTAINK
;
A
#
# COMPACT_ATOMS: atom_id res chain seq x y z
N MET A 1 -9.55 18.03 16.24
CA MET A 1 -9.09 18.45 14.93
C MET A 1 -10.29 18.71 14.02
N MET A 2 -10.33 19.85 13.33
CA MET A 2 -11.38 20.21 12.38
C MET A 2 -10.85 19.97 10.97
N PHE A 3 -11.69 19.45 10.09
CA PHE A 3 -11.33 19.05 8.74
C PHE A 3 -12.42 19.45 7.73
N CYS A 4 -12.01 19.82 6.52
CA CYS A 4 -12.86 20.08 5.40
C CYS A 4 -12.46 19.14 4.26
N ALA A 5 -13.32 18.19 3.88
CA ALA A 5 -13.04 17.22 2.84
C ALA A 5 -13.11 17.80 1.42
N ASN A 6 -13.96 18.81 1.21
CA ASN A 6 -14.18 19.42 -0.09
C ASN A 6 -14.16 20.95 0.01
N LEU A 7 -13.56 21.60 -1.00
CA LEU A 7 -13.57 23.06 -1.11
C LEU A 7 -15.00 23.61 -1.04
N GLY A 8 -15.21 24.62 -0.20
CA GLY A 8 -16.52 25.29 -0.01
C GLY A 8 -17.42 24.65 1.04
N GLN A 9 -17.03 23.57 1.69
CA GLN A 9 -17.77 22.99 2.80
C GLN A 9 -17.29 23.55 4.17
N PRO A 10 -18.16 23.64 5.18
CA PRO A 10 -17.76 24.08 6.50
C PRO A 10 -16.83 23.07 7.17
N LEU A 11 -15.91 23.56 7.98
CA LEU A 11 -15.08 22.74 8.85
C LEU A 11 -15.94 21.93 9.83
N LYS A 12 -15.73 20.63 9.87
CA LYS A 12 -16.41 19.70 10.78
C LYS A 12 -15.39 18.90 11.61
N PRO A 13 -15.76 18.36 12.76
CA PRO A 13 -14.89 17.44 13.50
C PRO A 13 -14.48 16.25 12.64
N LEU A 14 -13.19 15.92 12.61
CA LEU A 14 -12.63 14.82 11.79
C LEU A 14 -13.40 13.51 11.96
N ALA A 15 -13.76 13.16 13.20
CA ALA A 15 -14.54 11.96 13.53
C ALA A 15 -15.95 11.88 12.92
N ARG A 16 -16.47 12.98 12.35
CA ARG A 16 -17.79 13.04 11.72
C ARG A 16 -17.75 13.11 10.19
N VAL A 17 -16.58 13.26 9.60
CA VAL A 17 -16.44 13.59 8.17
C VAL A 17 -15.59 12.59 7.43
N ALA A 18 -14.57 12.01 8.08
CA ALA A 18 -13.62 11.13 7.45
C ALA A 18 -14.15 9.68 7.42
N SER A 19 -14.08 9.04 6.25
CA SER A 19 -14.17 7.60 6.10
C SER A 19 -12.92 6.93 6.69
N GLY A 20 -12.96 5.60 6.97
CA GLY A 20 -11.79 4.86 7.44
C GLY A 20 -10.56 5.08 6.57
N GLY A 21 -10.71 4.99 5.25
CA GLY A 21 -9.61 5.22 4.30
C GLY A 21 -9.08 6.65 4.31
N GLU A 22 -9.94 7.67 4.44
CA GLU A 22 -9.49 9.08 4.56
C GLU A 22 -8.73 9.30 5.85
N LEU A 23 -9.18 8.73 6.97
CA LEU A 23 -8.50 8.82 8.25
C LEU A 23 -7.14 8.13 8.20
N SER A 24 -7.05 6.94 7.61
CA SER A 24 -5.79 6.21 7.42
C SER A 24 -4.78 7.02 6.59
N ARG A 25 -5.23 7.71 5.53
CA ARG A 25 -4.35 8.57 4.71
C ARG A 25 -3.91 9.84 5.45
N ILE A 26 -4.77 10.46 6.27
CA ILE A 26 -4.38 11.58 7.15
C ILE A 26 -3.34 11.11 8.16
N MET A 27 -3.54 9.94 8.77
CA MET A 27 -2.55 9.35 9.68
C MET A 27 -1.23 9.03 8.99
N LEU A 28 -1.26 8.53 7.74
CA LEU A 28 -0.06 8.31 6.94
C LEU A 28 0.72 9.63 6.73
N ALA A 29 0.03 10.73 6.38
CA ALA A 29 0.66 12.03 6.18
C ALA A 29 1.32 12.55 7.47
N LEU A 30 0.64 12.44 8.61
CA LEU A 30 1.19 12.83 9.91
C LEU A 30 2.38 11.95 10.32
N LYS A 31 2.29 10.64 10.08
CA LYS A 31 3.39 9.69 10.37
C LYS A 31 4.60 9.94 9.47
N ASN A 32 4.37 10.27 8.19
CA ASN A 32 5.46 10.61 7.26
C ASN A 32 6.25 11.84 7.75
N LEU A 33 5.57 12.88 8.23
CA LEU A 33 6.22 14.07 8.83
C LEU A 33 7.02 13.72 10.09
N SER A 34 6.52 12.79 10.89
CA SER A 34 7.18 12.36 12.14
C SER A 34 8.34 11.39 11.89
N ALA A 35 8.26 10.56 10.84
CA ALA A 35 9.25 9.54 10.50
C ALA A 35 10.58 10.14 9.97
N GLN A 36 10.56 11.40 9.54
CA GLN A 36 11.77 12.11 9.10
C GLN A 36 12.72 12.48 10.26
N LYS A 37 12.27 12.34 11.50
CA LYS A 37 13.09 12.60 12.68
C LYS A 37 13.78 11.31 13.15
N PRO A 38 15.09 11.34 13.47
CA PRO A 38 15.77 10.21 14.07
C PRO A 38 15.03 9.75 15.34
N GLY A 39 14.76 8.46 15.45
CA GLY A 39 14.02 7.92 16.58
C GLY A 39 14.09 6.39 16.63
N ILE A 40 13.41 5.81 17.61
CA ILE A 40 13.31 4.35 17.76
C ILE A 40 12.44 3.80 16.61
N PRO A 41 12.91 2.79 15.86
CA PRO A 41 12.09 2.11 14.85
C PRO A 41 10.78 1.60 15.45
N ARG A 42 9.68 1.78 14.73
CA ARG A 42 8.33 1.39 15.16
C ARG A 42 7.69 0.54 14.08
N SER A 43 6.75 -0.32 14.47
CA SER A 43 5.88 -1.02 13.54
C SER A 43 4.58 -0.22 13.37
N MET A 44 4.17 -0.01 12.13
CA MET A 44 2.94 0.70 11.76
C MET A 44 2.10 -0.21 10.88
N VAL A 45 0.82 -0.35 11.23
CA VAL A 45 -0.14 -1.14 10.45
C VAL A 45 -1.13 -0.19 9.80
N PHE A 46 -1.31 -0.31 8.49
CA PHE A 46 -2.29 0.42 7.70
C PHE A 46 -3.29 -0.57 7.10
N ASP A 47 -4.53 -0.41 7.49
CA ASP A 47 -5.67 -1.10 6.93
C ASP A 47 -6.61 -0.09 6.26
N GLU A 48 -7.31 -0.49 5.21
CA GLU A 48 -8.24 0.34 4.42
C GLU A 48 -7.64 1.61 3.81
N ILE A 49 -6.30 1.76 3.77
CA ILE A 49 -5.64 2.97 3.28
C ILE A 49 -5.92 3.24 1.79
N ASP A 50 -6.22 2.20 1.05
CA ASP A 50 -6.51 2.19 -0.38
C ASP A 50 -8.01 2.32 -0.70
N THR A 51 -8.88 2.37 0.31
CA THR A 51 -10.32 2.56 0.11
C THR A 51 -10.62 3.91 -0.54
N GLY A 52 -11.35 3.88 -1.66
CA GLY A 52 -11.78 5.07 -2.40
C GLY A 52 -10.68 5.79 -3.18
N ILE A 53 -9.54 5.15 -3.41
CA ILE A 53 -8.47 5.67 -4.27
C ILE A 53 -8.10 4.67 -5.37
N SER A 54 -7.48 5.18 -6.43
CA SER A 54 -6.96 4.35 -7.52
C SER A 54 -5.85 5.10 -8.29
N GLY A 55 -5.19 4.41 -9.20
CA GLY A 55 -4.25 5.00 -10.14
C GLY A 55 -3.18 5.88 -9.46
N ARG A 56 -3.12 7.15 -9.86
CA ARG A 56 -2.10 8.11 -9.40
C ARG A 56 -2.10 8.31 -7.87
N MET A 57 -3.26 8.31 -7.24
CA MET A 57 -3.34 8.49 -5.78
C MET A 57 -2.78 7.28 -5.04
N ALA A 58 -3.05 6.07 -5.53
CA ALA A 58 -2.47 4.85 -4.99
C ALA A 58 -0.94 4.86 -5.05
N GLN A 59 -0.38 5.37 -6.16
CA GLN A 59 1.06 5.53 -6.31
C GLN A 59 1.65 6.50 -5.27
N VAL A 60 1.01 7.65 -5.05
CA VAL A 60 1.45 8.63 -4.04
C VAL A 60 1.42 8.02 -2.64
N VAL A 61 0.36 7.29 -2.29
CA VAL A 61 0.25 6.59 -1.00
C VAL A 61 1.37 5.55 -0.85
N ALA A 62 1.63 4.75 -1.88
CA ALA A 62 2.68 3.74 -1.89
C ALA A 62 4.09 4.36 -1.69
N GLU A 63 4.37 5.48 -2.35
CA GLU A 63 5.64 6.22 -2.19
C GLU A 63 5.81 6.75 -0.76
N LYS A 64 4.74 7.29 -0.16
CA LYS A 64 4.79 7.78 1.23
C LYS A 64 5.00 6.65 2.23
N MET A 65 4.39 5.49 2.02
CA MET A 65 4.63 4.31 2.85
C MET A 65 6.06 3.79 2.69
N SER A 66 6.60 3.77 1.48
CA SER A 66 7.99 3.38 1.22
C SER A 66 8.98 4.29 1.96
N GLN A 67 8.75 5.61 1.97
CA GLN A 67 9.57 6.57 2.72
C GLN A 67 9.56 6.32 4.23
N ILE A 68 8.41 5.97 4.79
CA ILE A 68 8.33 5.56 6.21
C ILE A 68 9.08 4.24 6.44
N GLY A 69 8.96 3.31 5.49
CA GLY A 69 9.61 2.00 5.53
C GLY A 69 11.13 2.02 5.58
N ASP A 70 11.78 3.12 5.18
CA ASP A 70 13.22 3.27 5.29
C ASP A 70 13.72 3.35 6.75
N HIS A 71 12.86 3.74 7.69
CA HIS A 71 13.20 3.91 9.11
C HIS A 71 12.31 3.12 10.06
N HIS A 72 11.18 2.60 9.57
CA HIS A 72 10.16 1.92 10.35
C HIS A 72 9.67 0.66 9.64
N GLN A 73 9.09 -0.28 10.37
CA GLN A 73 8.35 -1.37 9.77
C GLN A 73 6.95 -0.89 9.36
N VAL A 74 6.58 -1.06 8.09
CA VAL A 74 5.25 -0.77 7.58
C VAL A 74 4.58 -2.06 7.15
N ILE A 75 3.43 -2.36 7.73
CA ILE A 75 2.54 -3.46 7.33
C ILE A 75 1.29 -2.84 6.73
N CYS A 76 0.95 -3.21 5.50
CA CYS A 76 -0.22 -2.69 4.81
C CYS A 76 -1.08 -3.84 4.27
N VAL A 77 -2.38 -3.78 4.54
CA VAL A 77 -3.37 -4.62 3.86
C VAL A 77 -3.90 -3.84 2.67
N THR A 78 -3.78 -4.39 1.46
CA THR A 78 -4.14 -3.69 0.22
C THR A 78 -4.65 -4.64 -0.85
N HIS A 79 -5.54 -4.13 -1.70
CA HIS A 79 -5.99 -4.78 -2.92
C HIS A 79 -5.46 -4.06 -4.19
N LEU A 80 -4.68 -2.97 -4.02
CA LEU A 80 -4.16 -2.19 -5.14
C LEU A 80 -2.74 -2.65 -5.54
N PRO A 81 -2.54 -3.05 -6.81
CA PRO A 81 -1.25 -3.54 -7.30
C PRO A 81 -0.12 -2.50 -7.19
N GLN A 82 -0.43 -1.20 -7.30
CA GLN A 82 0.55 -0.12 -7.14
C GLN A 82 1.17 -0.10 -5.74
N ILE A 83 0.36 -0.35 -4.71
CA ILE A 83 0.82 -0.41 -3.31
C ILE A 83 1.60 -1.70 -3.09
N ALA A 84 1.08 -2.84 -3.54
CA ALA A 84 1.74 -4.13 -3.41
C ALA A 84 3.10 -4.18 -4.13
N ALA A 85 3.22 -3.59 -5.33
CA ALA A 85 4.47 -3.54 -6.08
C ALA A 85 5.56 -2.74 -5.36
N MET A 86 5.20 -1.70 -4.60
CA MET A 86 6.14 -0.87 -3.82
C MET A 86 6.60 -1.52 -2.51
N ALA A 87 6.04 -2.67 -2.09
CA ALA A 87 6.48 -3.37 -0.88
C ALA A 87 7.88 -4.00 -1.05
N ASP A 88 8.64 -4.13 0.04
CA ASP A 88 9.90 -4.88 0.06
C ASP A 88 9.66 -6.39 0.18
N ALA A 89 8.60 -6.77 0.91
CA ALA A 89 8.12 -8.15 1.03
C ALA A 89 6.60 -8.17 0.82
N GLN A 90 6.09 -9.24 0.21
CA GLN A 90 4.67 -9.41 -0.05
C GLN A 90 4.19 -10.74 0.51
N TYR A 91 3.03 -10.71 1.17
CA TYR A 91 2.35 -11.88 1.68
C TYR A 91 0.98 -12.00 1.02
N LEU A 92 0.64 -13.19 0.57
CA LEU A 92 -0.68 -13.52 0.06
C LEU A 92 -1.52 -14.08 1.21
N VAL A 93 -2.71 -13.52 1.39
CA VAL A 93 -3.70 -14.02 2.35
C VAL A 93 -4.82 -14.69 1.58
N CYS A 94 -4.95 -16.00 1.74
CA CYS A 94 -6.01 -16.81 1.15
C CYS A 94 -6.96 -17.33 2.21
N LYS A 95 -8.25 -17.32 1.89
CA LYS A 95 -9.28 -18.01 2.68
C LYS A 95 -9.83 -19.18 1.86
N TYR A 96 -9.92 -20.33 2.47
CA TYR A 96 -10.50 -21.52 1.87
C TYR A 96 -11.33 -22.29 2.89
N ASP A 97 -12.31 -23.03 2.40
CA ASP A 97 -13.16 -23.84 3.26
C ASP A 97 -12.60 -25.27 3.34
N GLU A 98 -12.32 -25.70 4.54
CA GLU A 98 -11.86 -27.06 4.84
C GLU A 98 -12.77 -27.67 5.91
N ASN A 99 -13.40 -28.79 5.59
CA ASN A 99 -14.29 -29.55 6.51
C ASN A 99 -15.41 -28.70 7.15
N GLY A 100 -15.98 -27.74 6.41
CA GLY A 100 -17.04 -26.85 6.91
C GLY A 100 -16.58 -25.71 7.80
N ALA A 101 -15.27 -25.46 7.90
CA ALA A 101 -14.69 -24.34 8.59
C ALA A 101 -13.82 -23.50 7.63
N THR A 102 -13.94 -22.17 7.71
CA THR A 102 -13.09 -21.28 6.92
C THR A 102 -11.71 -21.17 7.56
N ARG A 103 -10.68 -21.51 6.80
CA ARG A 103 -9.28 -21.34 7.19
C ARG A 103 -8.66 -20.16 6.46
N THR A 104 -7.71 -19.50 7.12
CA THR A 104 -6.90 -18.42 6.53
C THR A 104 -5.44 -18.88 6.49
N GLU A 105 -4.85 -18.80 5.33
CA GLU A 105 -3.44 -19.06 5.10
C GLU A 105 -2.72 -17.77 4.71
N VAL A 106 -1.49 -17.59 5.22
CA VAL A 106 -0.63 -16.46 4.92
C VAL A 106 0.68 -16.99 4.36
N THR A 107 0.95 -16.71 3.09
CA THR A 107 2.12 -17.21 2.37
C THR A 107 3.05 -16.05 1.98
N HIS A 108 4.33 -16.13 2.33
CA HIS A 108 5.35 -15.21 1.82
C HIS A 108 5.65 -15.51 0.35
N LEU A 109 5.57 -14.49 -0.50
CA LEU A 109 5.77 -14.63 -1.93
C LEU A 109 7.24 -14.41 -2.34
N SER A 110 7.78 -15.32 -3.14
CA SER A 110 9.03 -15.12 -3.87
C SER A 110 8.85 -14.08 -4.99
N ASP A 111 9.93 -13.57 -5.56
CA ASP A 111 9.86 -12.56 -6.64
C ASP A 111 9.04 -13.03 -7.85
N ALA A 112 9.14 -14.31 -8.24
CA ALA A 112 8.35 -14.89 -9.31
C ALA A 112 6.85 -14.94 -8.95
N GLN A 113 6.53 -15.35 -7.73
CA GLN A 113 5.14 -15.39 -7.24
C GLN A 113 4.56 -13.97 -7.08
N ARG A 114 5.37 -12.99 -6.70
CA ARG A 114 4.95 -11.58 -6.66
C ARG A 114 4.50 -11.08 -8.02
N ALA A 115 5.24 -11.38 -9.09
CA ALA A 115 4.85 -10.99 -10.45
C ALA A 115 3.51 -11.61 -10.86
N GLN A 116 3.28 -12.88 -10.52
CA GLN A 116 2.01 -13.55 -10.76
C GLN A 116 0.85 -12.92 -9.98
N GLU A 117 1.07 -12.62 -8.69
CA GLU A 117 0.05 -12.00 -7.83
C GLU A 117 -0.28 -10.57 -8.28
N ILE A 118 0.71 -9.76 -8.63
CA ILE A 118 0.48 -8.43 -9.20
C ILE A 118 -0.31 -8.53 -10.51
N ALA A 119 0.01 -9.51 -11.39
CA ALA A 119 -0.77 -9.73 -12.60
C ALA A 119 -2.23 -10.07 -12.30
N ARG A 120 -2.49 -10.93 -11.30
CA ARG A 120 -3.83 -11.27 -10.81
C ARG A 120 -4.56 -10.05 -10.25
N MET A 121 -3.88 -9.19 -9.48
CA MET A 121 -4.45 -7.96 -8.93
C MET A 121 -4.83 -6.94 -10.01
N VAL A 122 -4.07 -6.87 -11.11
CA VAL A 122 -4.34 -5.96 -12.23
C VAL A 122 -5.50 -6.45 -13.09
N GLY A 123 -5.51 -7.74 -13.43
CA GLY A 123 -6.39 -8.31 -14.45
C GLY A 123 -7.52 -9.19 -13.92
N GLY A 124 -7.59 -9.41 -12.60
CA GLY A 124 -8.52 -10.37 -11.99
C GLY A 124 -8.13 -11.83 -12.24
N ALA A 125 -8.93 -12.76 -11.70
CA ALA A 125 -8.65 -14.20 -11.73
C ALA A 125 -8.53 -14.83 -13.13
N ALA A 126 -8.99 -14.16 -14.18
CA ALA A 126 -8.92 -14.63 -15.57
C ALA A 126 -7.62 -14.27 -16.30
N CYS A 127 -6.70 -13.53 -15.67
CA CYS A 127 -5.55 -12.91 -16.33
C CYS A 127 -4.22 -13.59 -15.99
N GLU A 128 -4.12 -14.90 -16.26
CA GLU A 128 -2.84 -15.63 -16.24
C GLU A 128 -2.11 -15.59 -17.60
N SER A 129 -2.40 -14.59 -18.45
CA SER A 129 -1.73 -14.46 -19.72
C SER A 129 -0.27 -14.05 -19.53
N GLU A 130 0.60 -14.54 -20.39
CA GLU A 130 2.03 -14.15 -20.41
C GLU A 130 2.22 -12.62 -20.49
N SER A 131 1.32 -11.93 -21.20
CA SER A 131 1.33 -10.47 -21.32
C SER A 131 1.05 -9.78 -19.99
N SER A 132 0.13 -10.30 -19.16
CA SER A 132 -0.21 -9.75 -17.85
C SER A 132 0.95 -9.91 -16.85
N VAL A 133 1.59 -11.07 -16.86
CA VAL A 133 2.78 -11.31 -16.02
C VAL A 133 3.94 -10.41 -16.45
N ARG A 134 4.13 -10.20 -17.75
CA ARG A 134 5.14 -9.28 -18.27
C ARG A 134 4.86 -7.84 -17.83
N HIS A 135 3.61 -7.38 -17.90
CA HIS A 135 3.22 -6.07 -17.40
C HIS A 135 3.47 -5.92 -15.89
N ALA A 136 3.13 -6.93 -15.09
CA ALA A 136 3.40 -6.96 -13.67
C ALA A 136 4.90 -6.90 -13.35
N ALA A 137 5.73 -7.58 -14.11
CA ALA A 137 7.19 -7.52 -14.00
C ALA A 137 7.73 -6.09 -14.26
N VAL A 138 7.18 -5.40 -15.25
CA VAL A 138 7.50 -3.99 -15.53
C VAL A 138 7.11 -3.12 -14.33
N MET A 139 5.89 -3.27 -13.79
CA MET A 139 5.44 -2.53 -12.60
C MET A 139 6.38 -2.73 -11.40
N LEU A 140 6.83 -3.96 -11.15
CA LEU A 140 7.77 -4.27 -10.08
C LEU A 140 9.14 -3.61 -10.30
N ALA A 141 9.63 -3.60 -11.54
CA ALA A 141 10.89 -2.94 -11.91
C ALA A 141 10.82 -1.42 -11.72
N GLU A 142 9.74 -0.78 -12.20
CA GLU A 142 9.47 0.65 -12.03
C GLU A 142 9.35 1.03 -10.55
N ALA A 143 8.66 0.20 -9.75
CA ALA A 143 8.54 0.42 -8.31
C ALA A 143 9.90 0.37 -7.60
N LYS A 144 10.78 -0.57 -8.00
CA LYS A 144 12.13 -0.68 -7.47
C LYS A 144 12.99 0.54 -7.81
N GLU A 145 12.95 0.99 -9.05
CA GLU A 145 13.65 2.19 -9.52
C GLU A 145 13.14 3.44 -8.78
N ARG A 146 11.82 3.56 -8.66
CA ARG A 146 11.19 4.68 -7.94
C ARG A 146 11.62 4.75 -6.48
N LYS A 147 11.70 3.61 -5.78
CA LYS A 147 12.23 3.55 -4.41
C LYS A 147 13.67 4.04 -4.32
N GLN A 148 14.53 3.69 -5.26
CA GLN A 148 15.91 4.17 -5.28
C GLN A 148 15.99 5.69 -5.43
N VAL A 149 15.20 6.27 -6.33
CA VAL A 149 15.11 7.72 -6.52
C VAL A 149 14.65 8.41 -5.23
N LEU A 150 13.61 7.90 -4.57
CA LEU A 150 13.09 8.46 -3.33
C LEU A 150 14.15 8.44 -2.20
N ARG A 151 14.87 7.33 -2.03
CA ARG A 151 15.96 7.19 -1.06
C ARG A 151 17.11 8.17 -1.31
N THR A 152 17.46 8.39 -2.58
CA THR A 152 18.51 9.35 -2.94
C THR A 152 18.10 10.80 -2.69
N ALA A 153 16.81 11.12 -2.82
CA ALA A 153 16.29 12.48 -2.58
C ALA A 153 16.22 12.86 -1.09
N ILE A 154 16.09 11.88 -0.19
CA ILE A 154 16.04 12.11 1.27
C ILE A 154 17.44 12.36 1.85
N ASN A 155 18.49 11.83 1.21
CA ASN A 155 19.88 11.93 1.68
C ASN A 155 20.62 13.18 1.17
N LYS A 156 19.92 14.12 0.51
CA LYS A 156 20.41 15.45 0.12
C LYS A 156 19.80 16.54 0.99
#